data_7d54127b453ec7e76a2fcb26d1cc15c0
#
_entry.id   7d54127b453ec7e76a2fcb26d1cc15c0
#
_cell.length_a   1.000
_cell.length_b   1.000
_cell.length_c   1.000
_cell.angle_alpha   90.00
_cell.angle_beta   90.00
_cell.angle_gamma   90.00
#
_symmetry.space_group_name_H-M   'P 1'
#
loop_
_entity.id
_entity.type
_entity.pdbx_description
1 polymer ?
#
loop_
_entity_poly.entity_id
_entity_poly.type
_entity_poly.pdbx_seq_one_letter_code
_entity_poly.pdbx_strand_id
1 'polypeptide(L)'
;MDQQEQIYELEIDLLQPNPLQPRGLISPDSLAELAESVRAHGVLEPLVVAKTPAGFQIIAGERRWRASKLIGLIKVPVIVRETSPQGMLEMAIVENVQRIDLNPLERAQAYTRLMDEFGLTNAEISERVSKSPSYISNTIRLLTLPDALKDALMSGATSEGHARALAALEDPHLIIETYKEVLKRNLSVRGTEELVRRLRAKQGIDPKKGADVISMHIVSDEIDRVQNDLTIAISKKAQKTQVKCSQTGKRVKVEMLIEGDPSQTSPILEDLRQAIVGYFNLS
;
A
#
# COMPACT_ATOMS: atom_id res chain seq x y z
N MET A 1 4.68 -29.67 7.69
CA MET A 1 4.52 -30.92 6.92
C MET A 1 3.84 -30.52 5.62
N ASP A 2 4.60 -30.46 4.52
CA ASP A 2 4.07 -30.25 3.18
C ASP A 2 3.18 -31.45 2.83
N GLN A 3 1.88 -31.29 2.92
CA GLN A 3 0.97 -32.21 2.24
C GLN A 3 1.21 -31.96 0.74
N GLN A 4 1.81 -32.91 0.05
CA GLN A 4 1.87 -32.92 -1.40
C GLN A 4 0.44 -32.72 -1.92
N GLU A 5 0.17 -31.57 -2.52
CA GLU A 5 -1.13 -31.26 -3.11
C GLU A 5 -1.37 -32.23 -4.27
N GLN A 6 -2.23 -33.22 -4.05
CA GLN A 6 -2.56 -34.20 -5.06
C GLN A 6 -3.54 -33.59 -6.07
N ILE A 7 -3.13 -33.62 -7.35
CA ILE A 7 -3.96 -33.12 -8.47
C ILE A 7 -4.86 -34.27 -8.94
N TYR A 8 -6.14 -33.98 -9.06
CA TYR A 8 -7.16 -34.91 -9.58
C TYR A 8 -7.77 -34.35 -10.86
N GLU A 9 -8.22 -35.25 -11.74
CA GLU A 9 -9.03 -34.89 -12.90
C GLU A 9 -10.50 -35.08 -12.55
N LEU A 10 -11.27 -33.98 -12.49
CA LEU A 10 -12.72 -34.03 -12.23
C LEU A 10 -13.51 -33.61 -13.45
N GLU A 11 -14.69 -34.19 -13.62
CA GLU A 11 -15.64 -33.77 -14.63
C GLU A 11 -16.10 -32.33 -14.35
N ILE A 12 -16.10 -31.48 -15.37
CA ILE A 12 -16.37 -30.06 -15.25
C ILE A 12 -17.78 -29.75 -14.73
N ASP A 13 -18.73 -30.63 -15.02
CA ASP A 13 -20.12 -30.50 -14.60
C ASP A 13 -20.35 -30.86 -13.11
N LEU A 14 -19.39 -31.52 -12.46
CA LEU A 14 -19.41 -31.74 -11.02
C LEU A 14 -19.01 -30.51 -10.23
N LEU A 15 -18.45 -29.49 -10.90
CA LEU A 15 -17.95 -28.29 -10.28
C LEU A 15 -19.02 -27.21 -10.26
N GLN A 16 -19.23 -26.61 -9.10
CA GLN A 16 -20.19 -25.54 -8.86
C GLN A 16 -19.45 -24.23 -8.56
N PRO A 17 -19.90 -23.08 -9.12
CA PRO A 17 -19.35 -21.79 -8.77
C PRO A 17 -19.63 -21.46 -7.30
N ASN A 18 -18.76 -20.67 -6.67
CA ASN A 18 -18.98 -20.19 -5.32
C ASN A 18 -19.97 -18.99 -5.34
N PRO A 19 -21.18 -19.13 -4.77
CA PRO A 19 -22.18 -18.06 -4.75
C PRO A 19 -21.75 -16.87 -3.88
N LEU A 20 -20.76 -17.04 -3.02
CA LEU A 20 -20.25 -16.02 -2.09
C LEU A 20 -19.07 -15.20 -2.66
N GLN A 21 -18.65 -15.48 -3.90
CA GLN A 21 -17.64 -14.68 -4.60
C GLN A 21 -18.31 -13.68 -5.58
N PRO A 22 -18.64 -12.46 -5.16
CA PRO A 22 -19.12 -11.43 -6.06
C PRO A 22 -17.94 -10.93 -6.89
N ARG A 23 -17.59 -11.61 -7.98
CA ARG A 23 -16.69 -11.03 -8.97
C ARG A 23 -17.49 -10.10 -9.87
N GLY A 24 -16.98 -8.86 -10.02
CA GLY A 24 -17.45 -7.94 -11.03
C GLY A 24 -17.53 -8.59 -12.44
N LEU A 25 -18.22 -7.96 -13.33
CA LEU A 25 -18.40 -8.40 -14.70
C LEU A 25 -17.05 -8.80 -15.33
N ILE A 26 -16.85 -10.10 -15.54
CA ILE A 26 -15.70 -10.59 -16.30
C ILE A 26 -15.92 -10.08 -17.73
N SER A 27 -15.00 -9.27 -18.25
CA SER A 27 -15.13 -8.79 -19.62
C SER A 27 -15.13 -9.99 -20.59
N PRO A 28 -16.06 -10.04 -21.55
CA PRO A 28 -16.14 -11.14 -22.51
C PRO A 28 -14.82 -11.38 -23.24
N ASP A 29 -14.10 -10.30 -23.59
CA ASP A 29 -12.84 -10.36 -24.33
C ASP A 29 -11.75 -11.06 -23.52
N SER A 30 -11.61 -10.73 -22.24
CA SER A 30 -10.58 -11.37 -21.38
C SER A 30 -10.90 -12.84 -21.04
N LEU A 31 -12.17 -13.25 -21.17
CA LEU A 31 -12.55 -14.66 -21.05
C LEU A 31 -12.27 -15.41 -22.34
N ALA A 32 -12.47 -14.79 -23.51
CA ALA A 32 -12.17 -15.37 -24.79
C ALA A 32 -10.66 -15.62 -24.97
N GLU A 33 -9.80 -14.66 -24.60
CA GLU A 33 -8.36 -14.83 -24.62
C GLU A 33 -7.90 -16.01 -23.74
N LEU A 34 -8.48 -16.11 -22.55
CA LEU A 34 -8.17 -17.23 -21.65
C LEU A 34 -8.67 -18.57 -22.23
N ALA A 35 -9.83 -18.60 -22.88
CA ALA A 35 -10.36 -19.79 -23.52
C ALA A 35 -9.46 -20.28 -24.66
N GLU A 36 -8.89 -19.38 -25.47
CA GLU A 36 -7.91 -19.73 -26.51
C GLU A 36 -6.60 -20.29 -25.90
N SER A 37 -6.13 -19.68 -24.80
CA SER A 37 -4.97 -20.20 -24.09
C SER A 37 -5.22 -21.59 -23.51
N VAL A 38 -6.38 -21.83 -22.91
CA VAL A 38 -6.77 -23.14 -22.36
C VAL A 38 -6.94 -24.16 -23.50
N ARG A 39 -7.42 -23.75 -24.69
CA ARG A 39 -7.51 -24.64 -25.87
C ARG A 39 -6.14 -25.09 -26.35
N ALA A 40 -5.16 -24.19 -26.35
CA ALA A 40 -3.81 -24.46 -26.84
C ALA A 40 -2.96 -25.27 -25.87
N HIS A 41 -3.06 -25.02 -24.56
CA HIS A 41 -2.12 -25.53 -23.55
C HIS A 41 -2.79 -26.35 -22.43
N GLY A 42 -4.12 -26.48 -22.45
CA GLY A 42 -4.86 -27.03 -21.34
C GLY A 42 -4.92 -26.08 -20.12
N VAL A 43 -5.43 -26.56 -19.02
CA VAL A 43 -5.45 -25.82 -17.74
C VAL A 43 -4.12 -26.02 -17.04
N LEU A 44 -3.17 -25.08 -17.20
CA LEU A 44 -1.80 -25.18 -16.66
C LEU A 44 -1.78 -25.16 -15.12
N GLU A 45 -2.62 -24.35 -14.51
CA GLU A 45 -2.75 -24.30 -13.06
C GLU A 45 -4.05 -24.98 -12.63
N PRO A 46 -4.02 -25.99 -11.74
CA PRO A 46 -5.23 -26.66 -11.24
C PRO A 46 -6.21 -25.68 -10.59
N LEU A 47 -7.49 -25.99 -10.68
CA LEU A 47 -8.51 -25.32 -9.88
C LEU A 47 -8.44 -25.79 -8.45
N VAL A 48 -8.79 -24.94 -7.48
CA VAL A 48 -8.94 -25.35 -6.09
C VAL A 48 -10.41 -25.51 -5.79
N VAL A 49 -10.80 -26.68 -5.33
CA VAL A 49 -12.20 -27.02 -5.04
C VAL A 49 -12.33 -27.59 -3.63
N ALA A 50 -13.51 -27.36 -3.02
CA ALA A 50 -13.88 -27.99 -1.78
C ALA A 50 -14.93 -29.07 -2.02
N LYS A 51 -14.80 -30.18 -1.31
CA LYS A 51 -15.82 -31.22 -1.28
C LYS A 51 -16.98 -30.77 -0.38
N THR A 52 -18.17 -30.75 -0.91
CA THR A 52 -19.40 -30.41 -0.19
C THR A 52 -20.42 -31.54 -0.33
N PRO A 53 -21.47 -31.62 0.50
CA PRO A 53 -22.56 -32.58 0.33
C PRO A 53 -23.24 -32.50 -1.05
N ALA A 54 -23.18 -31.32 -1.71
CA ALA A 54 -23.79 -31.06 -3.02
C ALA A 54 -22.84 -31.30 -4.21
N GLY A 55 -21.61 -31.75 -3.98
CA GLY A 55 -20.60 -31.94 -5.01
C GLY A 55 -19.30 -31.15 -4.71
N PHE A 56 -18.64 -30.64 -5.74
CA PHE A 56 -17.40 -29.86 -5.59
C PHE A 56 -17.65 -28.38 -5.86
N GLN A 57 -17.33 -27.53 -4.90
CA GLN A 57 -17.48 -26.10 -5.03
C GLN A 57 -16.13 -25.42 -5.30
N ILE A 58 -16.08 -24.55 -6.28
CA ILE A 58 -14.85 -23.86 -6.67
C ILE A 58 -14.48 -22.82 -5.61
N ILE A 59 -13.27 -22.93 -5.05
CA ILE A 59 -12.66 -21.95 -4.15
C ILE A 59 -11.88 -20.94 -4.97
N ALA A 60 -10.99 -21.42 -5.86
CA ALA A 60 -10.16 -20.59 -6.73
C ALA A 60 -10.12 -21.15 -8.16
N GLY A 61 -9.95 -20.26 -9.16
CA GLY A 61 -9.86 -20.66 -10.56
C GLY A 61 -11.17 -20.55 -11.35
N GLU A 62 -12.19 -19.80 -10.89
CA GLU A 62 -13.48 -19.67 -11.58
C GLU A 62 -13.35 -19.22 -13.04
N ARG A 63 -12.42 -18.30 -13.37
CA ARG A 63 -12.18 -17.89 -14.75
C ARG A 63 -11.71 -19.05 -15.63
N ARG A 64 -10.80 -19.89 -15.11
CA ARG A 64 -10.31 -21.09 -15.77
C ARG A 64 -11.44 -22.09 -16.00
N TRP A 65 -12.29 -22.31 -15.00
CA TRP A 65 -13.48 -23.15 -15.13
C TRP A 65 -14.43 -22.64 -16.21
N ARG A 66 -14.75 -21.34 -16.22
CA ARG A 66 -15.63 -20.75 -17.26
C ARG A 66 -15.03 -20.86 -18.65
N ALA A 67 -13.72 -20.59 -18.80
CA ALA A 67 -13.00 -20.75 -20.05
C ALA A 67 -13.02 -22.22 -20.54
N SER A 68 -12.76 -23.16 -19.63
CA SER A 68 -12.80 -24.60 -19.92
C SER A 68 -14.20 -25.06 -20.36
N LYS A 69 -15.25 -24.54 -19.70
CA LYS A 69 -16.63 -24.83 -20.06
C LYS A 69 -17.00 -24.26 -21.43
N LEU A 70 -16.52 -23.04 -21.75
CA LEU A 70 -16.74 -22.38 -23.04
C LEU A 70 -16.16 -23.19 -24.20
N ILE A 71 -15.00 -23.83 -24.03
CA ILE A 71 -14.36 -24.65 -25.07
C ILE A 71 -14.76 -26.13 -25.05
N GLY A 72 -15.66 -26.51 -24.13
CA GLY A 72 -16.22 -27.88 -24.07
C GLY A 72 -15.29 -28.93 -23.47
N LEU A 73 -14.37 -28.57 -22.56
CA LEU A 73 -13.59 -29.56 -21.84
C LEU A 73 -14.49 -30.43 -20.97
N ILE A 74 -14.25 -31.74 -21.00
CA ILE A 74 -14.99 -32.72 -20.19
C ILE A 74 -14.41 -32.78 -18.77
N LYS A 75 -13.09 -32.71 -18.62
CA LYS A 75 -12.37 -32.79 -17.34
C LYS A 75 -11.41 -31.65 -17.20
N VAL A 76 -11.14 -31.27 -15.94
CA VAL A 76 -10.17 -30.24 -15.58
C VAL A 76 -9.34 -30.69 -14.36
N PRO A 77 -8.07 -30.29 -14.29
CA PRO A 77 -7.23 -30.59 -13.13
C PRO A 77 -7.67 -29.77 -11.92
N VAL A 78 -7.82 -30.43 -10.79
CA VAL A 78 -8.26 -29.81 -9.53
C VAL A 78 -7.41 -30.28 -8.34
N ILE A 79 -7.28 -29.42 -7.34
CA ILE A 79 -6.80 -29.74 -6.01
C ILE A 79 -8.02 -29.74 -5.10
N VAL A 80 -8.30 -30.88 -4.46
CA VAL A 80 -9.42 -31.01 -3.54
C VAL A 80 -8.98 -30.65 -2.15
N ARG A 81 -9.64 -29.66 -1.54
CA ARG A 81 -9.46 -29.27 -0.14
C ARG A 81 -10.63 -29.77 0.69
N GLU A 82 -10.35 -30.51 1.74
CA GLU A 82 -11.34 -30.82 2.76
C GLU A 82 -11.49 -29.61 3.68
N THR A 83 -12.61 -28.93 3.61
CA THR A 83 -12.87 -27.73 4.40
C THR A 83 -14.35 -27.54 4.67
N SER A 84 -14.68 -26.84 5.75
CA SER A 84 -16.05 -26.42 6.04
C SER A 84 -16.49 -25.30 5.09
N PRO A 85 -17.82 -25.03 4.95
CA PRO A 85 -18.31 -23.87 4.21
C PRO A 85 -17.69 -22.55 4.68
N GLN A 86 -17.46 -22.42 5.99
CA GLN A 86 -16.77 -21.27 6.58
C GLN A 86 -15.31 -21.20 6.15
N GLY A 87 -14.57 -22.31 6.19
CA GLY A 87 -13.19 -22.36 5.72
C GLY A 87 -13.06 -22.10 4.22
N MET A 88 -14.07 -22.47 3.40
CA MET A 88 -14.11 -22.11 1.98
C MET A 88 -14.21 -20.60 1.77
N LEU A 89 -15.07 -19.94 2.54
CA LEU A 89 -15.23 -18.49 2.47
C LEU A 89 -13.95 -17.79 2.94
N GLU A 90 -13.32 -18.26 4.02
CA GLU A 90 -12.03 -17.77 4.49
C GLU A 90 -10.96 -17.84 3.38
N MET A 91 -10.79 -19.03 2.77
CA MET A 91 -9.81 -19.22 1.69
C MET A 91 -10.08 -18.31 0.48
N ALA A 92 -11.36 -18.14 0.12
CA ALA A 92 -11.74 -17.25 -0.98
C ALA A 92 -11.40 -15.78 -0.69
N ILE A 93 -11.55 -15.31 0.55
CA ILE A 93 -11.17 -13.96 0.95
C ILE A 93 -9.64 -13.82 0.94
N VAL A 94 -8.92 -14.80 1.48
CA VAL A 94 -7.43 -14.80 1.50
C VAL A 94 -6.86 -14.77 0.08
N GLU A 95 -7.38 -15.61 -0.83
CA GLU A 95 -6.97 -15.60 -2.24
C GLU A 95 -7.23 -14.23 -2.90
N ASN A 96 -8.43 -13.68 -2.68
CA ASN A 96 -8.78 -12.38 -3.23
C ASN A 96 -7.88 -11.25 -2.71
N VAL A 97 -7.51 -11.28 -1.43
CA VAL A 97 -6.61 -10.28 -0.82
C VAL A 97 -5.18 -10.34 -1.38
N GLN A 98 -4.74 -11.49 -1.85
CA GLN A 98 -3.41 -11.66 -2.46
C GLN A 98 -3.33 -11.10 -3.90
N ARG A 99 -4.45 -10.66 -4.47
CA ARG A 99 -4.47 -10.05 -5.80
C ARG A 99 -3.74 -8.70 -5.80
N ILE A 100 -3.03 -8.43 -6.89
CA ILE A 100 -2.22 -7.21 -7.06
C ILE A 100 -3.09 -5.97 -7.29
N ASP A 101 -4.28 -6.15 -7.84
CA ASP A 101 -5.20 -5.10 -8.29
C ASP A 101 -6.17 -4.57 -7.21
N LEU A 102 -6.12 -5.11 -5.99
CA LEU A 102 -6.94 -4.61 -4.88
C LEU A 102 -6.51 -3.22 -4.41
N ASN A 103 -7.49 -2.32 -4.32
CA ASN A 103 -7.23 -1.04 -3.70
C ASN A 103 -7.02 -1.14 -2.16
N PRO A 104 -6.38 -0.14 -1.52
CA PRO A 104 -6.08 -0.20 -0.10
C PRO A 104 -7.30 -0.34 0.81
N LEU A 105 -8.45 0.25 0.46
CA LEU A 105 -9.67 0.18 1.27
C LEU A 105 -10.36 -1.19 1.13
N GLU A 106 -10.41 -1.76 -0.08
CA GLU A 106 -10.91 -3.12 -0.29
C GLU A 106 -10.09 -4.14 0.49
N ARG A 107 -8.76 -3.99 0.47
CA ARG A 107 -7.85 -4.83 1.25
C ARG A 107 -8.10 -4.68 2.75
N ALA A 108 -8.32 -3.46 3.24
CA ALA A 108 -8.65 -3.20 4.63
C ALA A 108 -9.98 -3.86 5.03
N GLN A 109 -11.02 -3.75 4.20
CA GLN A 109 -12.31 -4.40 4.41
C GLN A 109 -12.20 -5.92 4.45
N ALA A 110 -11.39 -6.51 3.56
CA ALA A 110 -11.18 -7.95 3.54
C ALA A 110 -10.47 -8.44 4.82
N TYR A 111 -9.47 -7.70 5.33
CA TYR A 111 -8.85 -8.03 6.61
C TYR A 111 -9.82 -7.91 7.78
N THR A 112 -10.66 -6.88 7.80
CA THR A 112 -11.69 -6.70 8.81
C THR A 112 -12.67 -7.87 8.79
N ARG A 113 -13.11 -8.31 7.61
CA ARG A 113 -13.98 -9.49 7.47
C ARG A 113 -13.32 -10.76 7.99
N LEU A 114 -12.03 -10.97 7.73
CA LEU A 114 -11.29 -12.11 8.28
C LEU A 114 -11.24 -12.10 9.81
N MET A 115 -11.16 -10.92 10.42
CA MET A 115 -11.22 -10.78 11.88
C MET A 115 -12.63 -11.00 12.43
N ASP A 116 -13.63 -10.34 11.86
CA ASP A 116 -14.99 -10.28 12.43
C ASP A 116 -15.79 -11.56 12.15
N GLU A 117 -15.69 -12.13 10.93
CA GLU A 117 -16.47 -13.29 10.52
C GLU A 117 -15.79 -14.62 10.89
N PHE A 118 -14.44 -14.65 10.94
CA PHE A 118 -13.66 -15.87 11.18
C PHE A 118 -12.89 -15.88 12.50
N GLY A 119 -12.90 -14.76 13.24
CA GLY A 119 -12.21 -14.64 14.52
C GLY A 119 -10.69 -14.66 14.42
N LEU A 120 -10.12 -14.39 13.24
CA LEU A 120 -8.69 -14.44 13.02
C LEU A 120 -7.99 -13.23 13.65
N THR A 121 -6.87 -13.48 14.31
CA THR A 121 -5.98 -12.45 14.81
C THR A 121 -5.13 -11.83 13.69
N ASN A 122 -4.58 -10.64 13.93
CA ASN A 122 -3.62 -10.02 13.00
C ASN A 122 -2.42 -10.94 12.69
N ALA A 123 -1.98 -11.77 13.64
CA ALA A 123 -0.88 -12.70 13.45
C ALA A 123 -1.28 -13.83 12.48
N GLU A 124 -2.45 -14.42 12.64
CA GLU A 124 -2.93 -15.49 11.78
C GLU A 124 -3.22 -14.99 10.35
N ILE A 125 -3.78 -13.79 10.20
CA ILE A 125 -3.95 -13.16 8.88
C ILE A 125 -2.58 -12.90 8.23
N SER A 126 -1.62 -12.41 9.02
CA SER A 126 -0.25 -12.13 8.59
C SER A 126 0.42 -13.36 7.94
N GLU A 127 0.29 -14.52 8.57
CA GLU A 127 0.82 -15.79 8.05
C GLU A 127 0.16 -16.18 6.72
N ARG A 128 -1.19 -16.05 6.62
CA ARG A 128 -1.95 -16.44 5.43
C ARG A 128 -1.68 -15.54 4.22
N VAL A 129 -1.45 -14.23 4.45
CA VAL A 129 -1.26 -13.26 3.36
C VAL A 129 0.20 -12.85 3.16
N SER A 130 1.14 -13.44 3.91
CA SER A 130 2.58 -13.15 3.85
C SER A 130 2.91 -11.65 4.00
N LYS A 131 2.23 -10.99 4.95
CA LYS A 131 2.47 -9.59 5.33
C LYS A 131 2.73 -9.51 6.83
N SER A 132 3.38 -8.45 7.32
CA SER A 132 3.60 -8.29 8.76
C SER A 132 2.29 -7.99 9.51
N PRO A 133 2.16 -8.39 10.80
CA PRO A 133 1.00 -8.04 11.62
C PRO A 133 0.79 -6.52 11.72
N SER A 134 1.88 -5.75 11.74
CA SER A 134 1.82 -4.28 11.73
C SER A 134 1.25 -3.73 10.43
N TYR A 135 1.56 -4.38 9.28
CA TYR A 135 0.97 -4.01 8.00
C TYR A 135 -0.55 -4.22 8.01
N ILE A 136 -1.02 -5.39 8.50
CA ILE A 136 -2.45 -5.70 8.62
C ILE A 136 -3.16 -4.63 9.47
N SER A 137 -2.67 -4.38 10.69
CA SER A 137 -3.24 -3.38 11.60
C SER A 137 -3.28 -1.97 10.99
N ASN A 138 -2.20 -1.56 10.31
CA ASN A 138 -2.15 -0.25 9.67
C ASN A 138 -3.08 -0.15 8.45
N THR A 139 -3.29 -1.23 7.72
CA THR A 139 -4.22 -1.28 6.59
C THR A 139 -5.66 -1.17 7.08
N ILE A 140 -6.05 -1.94 8.11
CA ILE A 140 -7.39 -1.87 8.71
C ILE A 140 -7.70 -0.46 9.21
N ARG A 141 -6.71 0.22 9.80
CA ARG A 141 -6.87 1.60 10.29
C ARG A 141 -7.22 2.60 9.19
N LEU A 142 -6.99 2.31 7.90
CA LEU A 142 -7.43 3.18 6.81
C LEU A 142 -8.96 3.35 6.76
N LEU A 143 -9.72 2.39 7.28
CA LEU A 143 -11.18 2.47 7.34
C LEU A 143 -11.68 3.53 8.33
N THR A 144 -10.87 3.93 9.30
CA THR A 144 -11.21 4.99 10.28
C THR A 144 -10.98 6.41 9.74
N LEU A 145 -10.38 6.54 8.56
CA LEU A 145 -10.15 7.84 7.94
C LEU A 145 -11.48 8.53 7.56
N PRO A 146 -11.53 9.87 7.63
CA PRO A 146 -12.64 10.63 7.05
C PRO A 146 -12.85 10.34 5.57
N ASP A 147 -14.08 10.42 5.10
CA ASP A 147 -14.45 10.04 3.73
C ASP A 147 -13.66 10.84 2.68
N ALA A 148 -13.43 12.13 2.92
CA ALA A 148 -12.60 12.96 2.03
C ALA A 148 -11.17 12.41 1.82
N LEU A 149 -10.58 11.77 2.84
CA LEU A 149 -9.27 11.13 2.70
C LEU A 149 -9.37 9.75 2.04
N LYS A 150 -10.45 9.02 2.28
CA LYS A 150 -10.71 7.77 1.54
C LYS A 150 -10.86 8.03 0.05
N ASP A 151 -11.60 9.08 -0.31
CA ASP A 151 -11.77 9.50 -1.72
C ASP A 151 -10.43 9.96 -2.32
N ALA A 152 -9.62 10.72 -1.59
CA ALA A 152 -8.29 11.12 -2.01
C ALA A 152 -7.34 9.91 -2.20
N LEU A 153 -7.47 8.88 -1.37
CA LEU A 153 -6.71 7.64 -1.49
C LEU A 153 -7.17 6.83 -2.72
N MET A 154 -8.47 6.74 -2.96
CA MET A 154 -9.05 6.02 -4.09
C MET A 154 -8.74 6.69 -5.43
N SER A 155 -8.74 8.02 -5.49
CA SER A 155 -8.39 8.79 -6.69
C SER A 155 -6.87 8.86 -6.94
N GLY A 156 -6.03 8.37 -6.02
CA GLY A 156 -4.58 8.50 -6.11
C GLY A 156 -4.03 9.89 -5.77
N ALA A 157 -4.88 10.82 -5.30
CA ALA A 157 -4.47 12.15 -4.87
C ALA A 157 -3.61 12.10 -3.60
N THR A 158 -3.73 11.03 -2.82
CA THR A 158 -2.84 10.75 -1.70
C THR A 158 -2.33 9.31 -1.74
N SER A 159 -1.09 9.09 -1.29
CA SER A 159 -0.54 7.74 -1.25
C SER A 159 -0.97 6.98 0.01
N GLU A 160 -0.97 5.64 -0.05
CA GLU A 160 -1.25 4.78 1.10
C GLU A 160 -0.34 5.09 2.30
N GLY A 161 0.93 5.49 2.05
CA GLY A 161 1.87 5.88 3.10
C GLY A 161 1.41 7.12 3.88
N HIS A 162 0.96 8.17 3.18
CA HIS A 162 0.41 9.37 3.82
C HIS A 162 -0.88 9.06 4.59
N ALA A 163 -1.79 8.29 3.97
CA ALA A 163 -3.04 7.88 4.59
C ALA A 163 -2.80 7.10 5.89
N ARG A 164 -1.85 6.15 5.89
CA ARG A 164 -1.46 5.39 7.09
C ARG A 164 -0.89 6.27 8.20
N ALA A 165 -0.04 7.23 7.84
CA ALA A 165 0.52 8.17 8.81
C ALA A 165 -0.59 9.00 9.46
N LEU A 166 -1.53 9.53 8.66
CA LEU A 166 -2.67 10.32 9.13
C LEU A 166 -3.66 9.51 9.97
N ALA A 167 -3.90 8.25 9.62
CA ALA A 167 -4.76 7.34 10.38
C ALA A 167 -4.23 7.02 11.80
N ALA A 168 -3.02 7.44 12.15
CA ALA A 168 -2.52 7.37 13.51
C ALA A 168 -3.09 8.45 14.43
N LEU A 169 -3.74 9.48 13.89
CA LEU A 169 -4.54 10.45 14.62
C LEU A 169 -5.96 9.86 14.81
N GLU A 170 -6.56 10.10 15.98
CA GLU A 170 -7.88 9.55 16.31
C GLU A 170 -9.01 10.55 16.02
N ASP A 171 -8.70 11.85 16.07
CA ASP A 171 -9.66 12.92 15.84
C ASP A 171 -9.83 13.20 14.34
N PRO A 172 -11.05 13.01 13.76
CA PRO A 172 -11.32 13.28 12.35
C PRO A 172 -11.02 14.71 11.90
N HIS A 173 -11.28 15.70 12.76
CA HIS A 173 -10.98 17.10 12.45
C HIS A 173 -9.49 17.35 12.37
N LEU A 174 -8.73 16.82 13.30
CA LEU A 174 -7.28 16.92 13.31
C LEU A 174 -6.66 16.21 12.10
N ILE A 175 -7.21 15.07 11.70
CA ILE A 175 -6.80 14.35 10.48
C ILE A 175 -6.95 15.26 9.26
N ILE A 176 -8.11 15.90 9.09
CA ILE A 176 -8.40 16.77 7.93
C ILE A 176 -7.48 18.00 7.94
N GLU A 177 -7.29 18.66 9.08
CA GLU A 177 -6.40 19.83 9.19
C GLU A 177 -4.95 19.45 8.90
N THR A 178 -4.49 18.32 9.46
CA THR A 178 -3.14 17.81 9.19
C THR A 178 -2.95 17.45 7.71
N TYR A 179 -3.97 16.87 7.08
CA TYR A 179 -3.94 16.56 5.65
C TYR A 179 -3.81 17.83 4.79
N LYS A 180 -4.58 18.90 5.10
CA LYS A 180 -4.42 20.19 4.42
C LYS A 180 -2.99 20.73 4.55
N GLU A 181 -2.39 20.59 5.73
CA GLU A 181 -1.01 21.02 5.96
C GLU A 181 -0.01 20.17 5.16
N VAL A 182 -0.21 18.85 5.10
CA VAL A 182 0.59 17.95 4.26
C VAL A 182 0.56 18.36 2.80
N LEU A 183 -0.63 18.68 2.27
CA LEU A 183 -0.80 19.13 0.88
C LEU A 183 -0.14 20.51 0.67
N LYS A 184 -0.39 21.47 1.56
CA LYS A 184 0.16 22.84 1.47
C LYS A 184 1.68 22.85 1.46
N ARG A 185 2.31 21.99 2.28
CA ARG A 185 3.78 21.91 2.42
C ARG A 185 4.41 20.86 1.51
N ASN A 186 3.62 20.15 0.73
CA ASN A 186 4.06 19.03 -0.10
C ASN A 186 4.97 18.05 0.66
N LEU A 187 4.54 17.66 1.85
CA LEU A 187 5.32 16.79 2.73
C LEU A 187 5.46 15.39 2.14
N SER A 188 6.63 14.79 2.31
CA SER A 188 6.85 13.38 2.04
C SER A 188 6.15 12.51 3.11
N VAL A 189 6.02 11.20 2.86
CA VAL A 189 5.48 10.25 3.85
C VAL A 189 6.19 10.39 5.20
N ARG A 190 7.53 10.46 5.21
CA ARG A 190 8.32 10.67 6.43
C ARG A 190 8.04 12.01 7.11
N GLY A 191 7.87 13.07 6.32
CA GLY A 191 7.48 14.39 6.84
C GLY A 191 6.10 14.37 7.50
N THR A 192 5.16 13.63 6.90
CA THR A 192 3.81 13.42 7.45
C THR A 192 3.85 12.59 8.74
N GLU A 193 4.63 11.51 8.80
CA GLU A 193 4.82 10.70 10.01
C GLU A 193 5.40 11.56 11.16
N GLU A 194 6.36 12.43 10.85
CA GLU A 194 6.96 13.33 11.82
C GLU A 194 5.96 14.37 12.33
N LEU A 195 5.17 14.98 11.43
CA LEU A 195 4.11 15.93 11.80
C LEU A 195 3.09 15.28 12.72
N VAL A 196 2.59 14.08 12.35
CA VAL A 196 1.64 13.31 13.16
C VAL A 196 2.22 12.95 14.53
N ARG A 197 3.48 12.53 14.59
CA ARG A 197 4.15 12.22 15.86
C ARG A 197 4.19 13.43 16.81
N ARG A 198 4.47 14.62 16.28
CA ARG A 198 4.46 15.86 17.06
C ARG A 198 3.08 16.23 17.57
N LEU A 199 2.06 16.10 16.72
CA LEU A 199 0.70 16.38 17.13
C LEU A 199 0.23 15.44 18.24
N ARG A 200 0.54 14.15 18.16
CA ARG A 200 0.27 13.17 19.20
C ARG A 200 1.00 13.47 20.52
N ALA A 201 2.27 13.88 20.43
CA ALA A 201 3.05 14.27 21.58
C ALA A 201 2.45 15.52 22.29
N LYS A 202 1.93 16.49 21.52
CA LYS A 202 1.23 17.68 22.08
C LYS A 202 -0.09 17.31 22.77
N GLN A 203 -0.75 16.22 22.35
CA GLN A 203 -1.97 15.71 22.97
C GLN A 203 -1.72 14.81 24.20
N GLY A 204 -0.45 14.60 24.60
CA GLY A 204 -0.11 13.72 25.71
C GLY A 204 -0.29 12.23 25.40
N ILE A 205 -0.50 11.87 24.16
CA ILE A 205 -0.55 10.49 23.68
C ILE A 205 0.88 10.03 23.50
N ASP A 206 1.43 9.30 24.51
CA ASP A 206 2.81 8.80 24.48
C ASP A 206 3.13 8.05 23.18
N PRO A 207 4.26 8.34 22.52
CA PRO A 207 4.75 7.49 21.47
C PRO A 207 5.05 6.12 22.09
N LYS A 208 4.49 5.04 21.54
CA LYS A 208 4.80 3.66 21.96
C LYS A 208 6.31 3.51 22.10
N LYS A 209 6.79 3.25 23.32
CA LYS A 209 8.16 2.83 23.59
C LYS A 209 8.43 1.57 22.79
N GLY A 210 9.14 1.67 21.67
CA GLY A 210 9.46 0.47 20.88
C GLY A 210 9.94 0.72 19.45
N ALA A 211 10.10 1.97 19.01
CA ALA A 211 10.82 2.24 17.78
C ALA A 211 12.20 2.76 18.10
N ASP A 212 13.21 2.02 17.68
CA ASP A 212 14.62 2.40 17.74
C ASP A 212 14.83 3.88 17.41
N VAL A 213 15.73 4.50 18.16
CA VAL A 213 16.20 5.88 18.00
C VAL A 213 16.88 6.03 16.63
N ILE A 214 16.07 6.06 15.57
CA ILE A 214 16.53 6.54 14.27
C ILE A 214 16.49 8.06 14.36
N SER A 215 17.66 8.66 14.24
CA SER A 215 18.01 10.07 14.35
C SER A 215 16.82 11.03 14.10
N MET A 216 16.36 11.67 15.18
CA MET A 216 15.33 12.71 15.14
C MET A 216 15.71 13.80 14.14
N HIS A 217 15.00 13.90 13.03
CA HIS A 217 15.01 15.13 12.24
C HIS A 217 14.17 16.15 13.00
N ILE A 218 14.80 17.20 13.47
CA ILE A 218 14.12 18.35 14.06
C ILE A 218 13.56 19.17 12.90
N VAL A 219 12.26 19.08 12.67
CA VAL A 219 11.56 20.04 11.80
C VAL A 219 11.22 21.22 12.71
N SER A 220 11.92 22.31 12.60
CA SER A 220 11.59 23.57 13.27
C SER A 220 11.12 24.56 12.22
N ASP A 221 10.19 25.46 12.62
CA ASP A 221 9.76 26.58 11.75
C ASP A 221 10.95 27.43 11.30
N GLU A 222 12.04 27.43 12.07
CA GLU A 222 13.31 28.07 11.76
C GLU A 222 14.00 27.41 10.56
N ILE A 223 14.03 26.10 10.47
CA ILE A 223 14.66 25.38 9.36
C ILE A 223 13.86 25.54 8.08
N ASP A 224 12.53 25.52 8.20
CA ASP A 224 11.63 25.77 7.07
C ASP A 224 11.81 27.20 6.54
N ARG A 225 12.01 28.19 7.44
CA ARG A 225 12.37 29.58 7.03
C ARG A 225 13.73 29.63 6.31
N VAL A 226 14.74 29.02 6.89
CA VAL A 226 16.08 28.95 6.28
C VAL A 226 16.02 28.27 4.90
N GLN A 227 15.30 27.15 4.79
CA GLN A 227 15.12 26.47 3.51
C GLN A 227 14.43 27.37 2.47
N ASN A 228 13.37 28.06 2.87
CA ASN A 228 12.63 28.98 1.97
C ASN A 228 13.49 30.17 1.56
N ASP A 229 14.20 30.79 2.49
CA ASP A 229 15.08 31.91 2.22
C ASP A 229 16.21 31.54 1.27
N LEU A 230 16.84 30.37 1.49
CA LEU A 230 17.87 29.85 0.58
C LEU A 230 17.30 29.49 -0.80
N THR A 231 16.11 28.90 -0.84
CA THR A 231 15.44 28.59 -2.12
C THR A 231 15.16 29.88 -2.91
N ILE A 232 14.61 30.91 -2.27
CA ILE A 232 14.29 32.18 -2.88
C ILE A 232 15.59 32.88 -3.37
N ALA A 233 16.64 32.87 -2.56
CA ALA A 233 17.92 33.52 -2.92
C ALA A 233 18.57 32.87 -4.15
N ILE A 234 18.57 31.51 -4.21
CA ILE A 234 19.23 30.80 -5.31
C ILE A 234 18.36 30.80 -6.57
N SER A 235 17.03 30.72 -6.44
CA SER A 235 16.10 30.79 -7.58
C SER A 235 16.16 32.10 -8.39
N LYS A 236 16.70 33.17 -7.80
CA LYS A 236 16.95 34.40 -8.52
C LYS A 236 18.07 34.28 -9.56
N LYS A 237 18.95 33.29 -9.41
CA LYS A 237 20.13 33.07 -10.27
C LYS A 237 20.09 31.80 -11.09
N ALA A 238 19.20 30.83 -10.73
CA ALA A 238 19.07 29.54 -11.39
C ALA A 238 17.61 29.19 -11.66
N GLN A 239 17.32 28.67 -12.87
CA GLN A 239 15.94 28.35 -13.28
C GLN A 239 15.35 27.11 -12.60
N LYS A 240 16.20 26.14 -12.23
CA LYS A 240 15.80 24.92 -11.54
C LYS A 240 16.67 24.69 -10.32
N THR A 241 16.13 24.99 -9.15
CA THR A 241 16.82 24.85 -7.88
C THR A 241 15.95 24.14 -6.86
N GLN A 242 16.53 23.19 -6.16
CA GLN A 242 15.91 22.55 -5.02
C GLN A 242 16.83 22.63 -3.81
N VAL A 243 16.35 23.19 -2.71
CA VAL A 243 17.06 23.22 -1.43
C VAL A 243 16.32 22.37 -0.42
N LYS A 244 17.05 21.49 0.28
CA LYS A 244 16.55 20.67 1.39
C LYS A 244 17.39 20.95 2.62
N CYS A 245 16.76 21.41 3.70
CA CYS A 245 17.36 21.56 5.00
C CYS A 245 16.83 20.51 5.95
N SER A 246 17.71 19.85 6.70
CA SER A 246 17.32 18.92 7.73
C SER A 246 18.24 19.04 8.95
N GLN A 247 17.66 19.03 10.14
CA GLN A 247 18.39 19.07 11.41
C GLN A 247 18.05 17.88 12.24
N THR A 248 19.07 17.30 12.87
CA THR A 248 18.94 16.31 13.93
C THR A 248 19.53 16.91 15.20
N GLY A 249 19.31 16.31 16.38
CA GLY A 249 19.87 16.81 17.63
C GLY A 249 21.39 17.00 17.64
N LYS A 250 22.11 16.48 16.64
CA LYS A 250 23.58 16.54 16.55
C LYS A 250 24.11 17.01 15.18
N ARG A 251 23.27 17.19 14.19
CA ARG A 251 23.71 17.50 12.80
C ARG A 251 22.69 18.36 12.09
N VAL A 252 23.17 19.34 11.32
CA VAL A 252 22.41 20.06 10.30
C VAL A 252 22.93 19.62 8.94
N LYS A 253 22.03 19.25 8.02
CA LYS A 253 22.35 18.94 6.62
C LYS A 253 21.60 19.93 5.74
N VAL A 254 22.35 20.66 4.91
CA VAL A 254 21.80 21.50 3.84
C VAL A 254 22.22 20.86 2.53
N GLU A 255 21.26 20.53 1.66
CA GLU A 255 21.48 19.95 0.35
C GLU A 255 20.87 20.86 -0.70
N MET A 256 21.70 21.30 -1.64
CA MET A 256 21.30 22.19 -2.72
C MET A 256 21.50 21.46 -4.05
N LEU A 257 20.44 21.36 -4.84
CA LEU A 257 20.48 20.83 -6.19
C LEU A 257 20.21 21.98 -7.15
N ILE A 258 21.18 22.24 -8.02
CA ILE A 258 21.13 23.29 -9.05
C ILE A 258 21.32 22.58 -10.39
N GLU A 259 20.27 22.54 -11.22
CA GLU A 259 20.33 21.94 -12.55
C GLU A 259 20.73 23.01 -13.60
N GLY A 260 21.67 22.68 -14.48
CA GLY A 260 22.11 23.51 -15.58
C GLY A 260 23.49 23.12 -16.09
N ASP A 261 23.90 23.71 -17.19
CA ASP A 261 25.24 23.50 -17.76
C ASP A 261 26.34 24.08 -16.85
N PRO A 262 27.58 23.53 -16.92
CA PRO A 262 28.70 24.06 -16.13
C PRO A 262 28.94 25.55 -16.26
N SER A 263 28.68 26.14 -17.44
CA SER A 263 28.77 27.58 -17.68
C SER A 263 27.75 28.39 -16.87
N GLN A 264 26.60 27.82 -16.54
CA GLN A 264 25.52 28.42 -15.76
C GLN A 264 25.67 28.16 -14.26
N THR A 265 26.13 26.97 -13.89
CA THR A 265 26.19 26.54 -12.48
C THR A 265 27.49 26.92 -11.78
N SER A 266 28.64 27.02 -12.49
CA SER A 266 29.92 27.40 -11.90
C SER A 266 29.94 28.80 -11.28
N PRO A 267 29.34 29.85 -11.89
CA PRO A 267 29.27 31.18 -11.26
C PRO A 267 28.47 31.17 -9.95
N ILE A 268 27.37 30.38 -9.90
CA ILE A 268 26.54 30.28 -8.70
C ILE A 268 27.30 29.58 -7.58
N LEU A 269 28.09 28.56 -7.91
CA LEU A 269 28.93 27.84 -6.96
C LEU A 269 30.01 28.74 -6.39
N GLU A 270 30.61 29.61 -7.21
CA GLU A 270 31.62 30.58 -6.77
C GLU A 270 31.00 31.65 -5.88
N ASP A 271 29.81 32.16 -6.21
CA ASP A 271 29.07 33.10 -5.36
C ASP A 271 28.74 32.48 -3.98
N LEU A 272 28.30 31.23 -3.96
CA LEU A 272 28.05 30.51 -2.72
C LEU A 272 29.33 30.32 -1.91
N ARG A 273 30.42 29.95 -2.56
CA ARG A 273 31.74 29.83 -1.92
C ARG A 273 32.15 31.16 -1.29
N GLN A 274 32.08 32.26 -2.03
CA GLN A 274 32.44 33.57 -1.53
C GLN A 274 31.55 34.03 -0.37
N ALA A 275 30.24 33.81 -0.44
CA ALA A 275 29.32 34.14 0.64
C ALA A 275 29.63 33.37 1.91
N ILE A 276 29.86 32.05 1.81
CA ILE A 276 30.14 31.19 2.97
C ILE A 276 31.52 31.53 3.55
N VAL A 277 32.58 31.52 2.73
CA VAL A 277 33.96 31.78 3.17
C VAL A 277 34.11 33.19 3.67
N GLY A 278 33.50 34.18 2.99
CA GLY A 278 33.52 35.58 3.39
C GLY A 278 32.89 35.80 4.76
N TYR A 279 31.77 35.16 5.05
CA TYR A 279 31.10 35.26 6.35
C TYR A 279 31.93 34.67 7.49
N PHE A 280 32.50 33.48 7.29
CA PHE A 280 33.27 32.78 8.35
C PHE A 280 34.72 33.31 8.49
N ASN A 281 35.29 34.04 7.51
CA ASN A 281 36.60 34.67 7.63
C ASN A 281 36.54 36.09 8.23
N LEU A 282 35.35 36.63 8.47
CA LEU A 282 35.15 37.93 9.13
C LEU A 282 34.87 37.81 10.62
N SER A 283 34.88 36.56 11.16
CA SER A 283 34.76 36.22 12.59
C SER A 283 36.10 35.73 13.09
#